data_f02dde7c357c1d9e0b56c869e8df6ff0
#
_entry.id   f02dde7c357c1d9e0b56c869e8df6ff0
#
_cell.length_a   1.000
_cell.length_b   1.000
_cell.length_c   1.000
_cell.angle_alpha   90.00
_cell.angle_beta   90.00
_cell.angle_gamma   90.00
#
_symmetry.space_group_name_H-M   'P 1'
#
loop_
_entity.id
_entity.type
_entity.pdbx_description
1 polymer ?
#
loop_
_entity_poly.entity_id
_entity_poly.type
_entity_poly.pdbx_seq_one_letter_code
_entity_poly.pdbx_strand_id
1 'polypeptide(L)'
;MKLLFVGESWVIHMIHTKGFDSFTSTKYEEGAAYLLQCLREEGMEVDYMPSHEVQIHFPKKIEELEKYDAIVLSDIGSNTFLLQNTTFYEMKIEPNSLELIKEYVHRGGGLLMIGGYLSFTGVDGKANYKNTVLAEVLPVVLSDHDDRLETPQGIHPKTVKEHKITEGLGEWPLFLGYNRFGAKEDAEVLATIQEDPFIVTGEYGKGKTACFASDCAPHWGSKEFVEWKNYKQLWARILYYIGKER
;
A
#
# COMPACT_ATOMS: atom_id res chain seq x y z
N MET A 1 -10.95 9.51 -12.99
CA MET A 1 -10.24 9.44 -11.71
C MET A 1 -8.75 9.39 -11.98
N LYS A 2 -7.94 10.24 -11.34
CA LYS A 2 -6.49 10.25 -11.49
C LYS A 2 -5.81 9.79 -10.21
N LEU A 3 -4.89 8.84 -10.30
CA LEU A 3 -4.22 8.19 -9.18
C LEU A 3 -2.71 8.40 -9.24
N LEU A 4 -2.08 8.51 -8.07
CA LEU A 4 -0.65 8.33 -7.89
C LEU A 4 -0.42 6.98 -7.19
N PHE A 5 0.13 6.00 -7.91
CA PHE A 5 0.48 4.70 -7.35
C PHE A 5 1.99 4.66 -7.07
N VAL A 6 2.37 4.40 -5.83
CA VAL A 6 3.76 4.48 -5.35
C VAL A 6 4.19 3.17 -4.73
N GLY A 7 5.35 2.66 -5.16
CA GLY A 7 5.94 1.45 -4.60
C GLY A 7 5.77 0.22 -5.48
N GLU A 8 5.58 -0.94 -4.86
CA GLU A 8 5.41 -2.26 -5.48
C GLU A 8 6.49 -2.58 -6.52
N SER A 9 7.74 -2.23 -6.18
CA SER A 9 8.92 -2.51 -7.00
C SER A 9 10.16 -2.63 -6.13
N TRP A 10 11.09 -3.47 -6.54
CA TRP A 10 12.30 -3.78 -5.76
C TRP A 10 13.49 -4.13 -6.64
N VAL A 11 14.67 -4.01 -6.04
CA VAL A 11 15.95 -4.46 -6.62
C VAL A 11 16.43 -5.67 -5.83
N ILE A 12 16.68 -6.78 -6.52
CA ILE A 12 17.21 -8.00 -5.92
C ILE A 12 18.71 -8.06 -6.19
N HIS A 13 19.50 -8.12 -5.12
CA HIS A 13 20.93 -8.40 -5.19
C HIS A 13 21.17 -9.86 -4.84
N MET A 14 21.75 -10.61 -5.77
CA MET A 14 22.05 -12.04 -5.61
C MET A 14 23.55 -12.24 -5.52
N ILE A 15 23.99 -13.03 -4.55
CA ILE A 15 25.37 -13.48 -4.41
C ILE A 15 25.40 -14.97 -4.75
N HIS A 16 26.09 -15.32 -5.85
CA HIS A 16 26.27 -16.69 -6.28
C HIS A 16 27.65 -17.19 -5.82
N THR A 17 27.64 -18.25 -5.01
CA THR A 17 28.89 -18.88 -4.52
C THR A 17 29.00 -20.29 -5.07
N LYS A 18 30.10 -20.59 -5.74
CA LYS A 18 30.42 -21.90 -6.32
C LYS A 18 31.84 -22.31 -5.90
N GLY A 19 31.94 -23.03 -4.78
CA GLY A 19 33.22 -23.33 -4.14
C GLY A 19 33.91 -22.06 -3.64
N PHE A 20 35.07 -21.75 -4.14
CA PHE A 20 35.82 -20.52 -3.83
C PHE A 20 35.43 -19.33 -4.70
N ASP A 21 34.77 -19.57 -5.83
CA ASP A 21 34.36 -18.50 -6.74
C ASP A 21 33.04 -17.91 -6.36
N SER A 22 32.94 -16.59 -6.40
CA SER A 22 31.67 -15.87 -6.18
C SER A 22 31.52 -14.72 -7.16
N PHE A 23 30.29 -14.46 -7.54
CA PHE A 23 29.87 -13.28 -8.31
C PHE A 23 28.53 -12.75 -7.86
N THR A 24 28.28 -11.48 -8.16
CA THR A 24 27.02 -10.83 -7.85
C THR A 24 26.22 -10.56 -9.12
N SER A 25 24.90 -10.63 -9.02
CA SER A 25 23.98 -10.16 -10.05
C SER A 25 22.89 -9.33 -9.42
N THR A 26 22.30 -8.45 -10.23
CA THR A 26 21.21 -7.58 -9.79
C THR A 26 20.06 -7.70 -10.76
N LYS A 27 18.84 -7.78 -10.22
CA LYS A 27 17.58 -7.82 -10.98
C LYS A 27 16.64 -6.77 -10.44
N TYR A 28 15.96 -6.05 -11.32
CA TYR A 28 14.85 -5.18 -10.99
C TYR A 28 13.54 -5.89 -11.31
N GLU A 29 12.55 -5.76 -10.42
CA GLU A 29 11.22 -6.33 -10.58
C GLU A 29 10.13 -5.32 -10.16
N GLU A 30 8.96 -5.46 -10.77
CA GLU A 30 7.73 -4.71 -10.46
C GLU A 30 6.59 -5.69 -10.20
N GLY A 31 5.96 -5.60 -9.02
CA GLY A 31 4.77 -6.36 -8.66
C GLY A 31 3.46 -5.70 -9.12
N ALA A 32 3.49 -4.39 -9.37
CA ALA A 32 2.31 -3.57 -9.63
C ALA A 32 1.52 -3.91 -10.91
N ALA A 33 2.07 -4.70 -11.83
CA ALA A 33 1.54 -4.87 -13.20
C ALA A 33 0.07 -5.30 -13.23
N TYR A 34 -0.34 -6.27 -12.40
CA TYR A 34 -1.74 -6.75 -12.35
C TYR A 34 -2.71 -5.66 -11.95
N LEU A 35 -2.37 -4.93 -10.88
CA LEU A 35 -3.22 -3.86 -10.37
C LEU A 35 -3.27 -2.67 -11.34
N LEU A 36 -2.12 -2.23 -11.84
CA LEU A 36 -2.04 -1.13 -12.82
C LEU A 36 -2.85 -1.42 -14.08
N GLN A 37 -2.78 -2.65 -14.60
CA GLN A 37 -3.56 -3.05 -15.76
C GLN A 37 -5.06 -2.93 -15.46
N CYS A 38 -5.53 -3.51 -14.37
CA CYS A 38 -6.95 -3.52 -14.08
C CYS A 38 -7.51 -2.11 -13.80
N LEU A 39 -6.75 -1.22 -13.17
CA LEU A 39 -7.16 0.16 -12.92
C LEU A 39 -7.27 0.97 -14.23
N ARG A 40 -6.33 0.77 -15.14
CA ARG A 40 -6.37 1.40 -16.48
C ARG A 40 -7.52 0.89 -17.31
N GLU A 41 -7.84 -0.41 -17.24
CA GLU A 41 -9.02 -1.00 -17.91
C GLU A 41 -10.35 -0.44 -17.36
N GLU A 42 -10.38 -0.01 -16.08
CA GLU A 42 -11.51 0.72 -15.48
C GLU A 42 -11.54 2.21 -15.85
N GLY A 43 -10.66 2.64 -16.76
CA GLY A 43 -10.61 4.03 -17.21
C GLY A 43 -9.98 5.01 -16.23
N MET A 44 -9.21 4.52 -15.25
CA MET A 44 -8.46 5.38 -14.33
C MET A 44 -7.14 5.83 -14.99
N GLU A 45 -6.80 7.09 -14.85
CA GLU A 45 -5.48 7.62 -15.18
C GLU A 45 -4.54 7.32 -14.01
N VAL A 46 -3.49 6.52 -14.23
CA VAL A 46 -2.57 6.10 -13.17
C VAL A 46 -1.16 6.53 -13.50
N ASP A 47 -0.64 7.47 -12.73
CA ASP A 47 0.77 7.81 -12.68
C ASP A 47 1.45 6.82 -11.71
N TYR A 48 2.34 5.97 -12.25
CA TYR A 48 3.07 4.97 -11.47
C TYR A 48 4.46 5.47 -11.13
N MET A 49 4.82 5.40 -9.86
CA MET A 49 6.13 5.79 -9.33
C MET A 49 6.76 4.60 -8.61
N PRO A 50 7.70 3.88 -9.24
CA PRO A 50 8.42 2.79 -8.61
C PRO A 50 9.27 3.27 -7.43
N SER A 51 9.56 2.37 -6.48
CA SER A 51 10.19 2.70 -5.19
C SER A 51 11.50 3.49 -5.33
N HIS A 52 12.32 3.18 -6.32
CA HIS A 52 13.62 3.83 -6.52
C HIS A 52 13.52 5.27 -7.06
N GLU A 53 12.38 5.67 -7.60
CA GLU A 53 12.16 7.03 -8.11
C GLU A 53 11.65 8.00 -7.03
N VAL A 54 11.07 7.47 -5.95
CA VAL A 54 10.39 8.27 -4.91
C VAL A 54 11.33 9.30 -4.27
N GLN A 55 12.56 8.92 -3.95
CA GLN A 55 13.54 9.80 -3.32
C GLN A 55 13.90 11.03 -4.17
N ILE A 56 13.64 11.00 -5.47
CA ILE A 56 13.98 12.04 -6.43
C ILE A 56 12.74 12.78 -6.93
N HIS A 57 11.69 12.02 -7.27
CA HIS A 57 10.56 12.51 -8.05
C HIS A 57 9.25 12.67 -7.27
N PHE A 58 9.21 12.23 -6.00
CA PHE A 58 7.98 12.42 -5.22
C PHE A 58 7.64 13.91 -5.10
N PRO A 59 6.37 14.29 -5.24
CA PRO A 59 5.92 15.68 -5.16
C PRO A 59 6.41 16.40 -3.90
N LYS A 60 6.94 17.60 -4.07
CA LYS A 60 7.48 18.43 -2.98
C LYS A 60 6.55 19.56 -2.56
N LYS A 61 5.41 19.69 -3.24
CA LYS A 61 4.38 20.71 -2.97
C LYS A 61 3.00 20.07 -2.94
N ILE A 62 2.16 20.64 -2.08
CA ILE A 62 0.80 20.14 -1.92
C ILE A 62 -0.03 20.23 -3.23
N GLU A 63 0.17 21.28 -4.01
CA GLU A 63 -0.53 21.51 -5.27
C GLU A 63 -0.22 20.42 -6.32
N GLU A 64 0.92 19.75 -6.19
CA GLU A 64 1.29 18.63 -7.07
C GLU A 64 0.55 17.36 -6.67
N LEU A 65 0.31 17.12 -5.38
CA LEU A 65 -0.51 16.02 -4.88
C LEU A 65 -2.01 16.26 -5.13
N GLU A 66 -2.46 17.50 -5.05
CA GLU A 66 -3.88 17.86 -5.25
C GLU A 66 -4.41 17.54 -6.65
N LYS A 67 -3.53 17.28 -7.63
CA LYS A 67 -3.90 16.81 -8.98
C LYS A 67 -4.46 15.39 -8.99
N TYR A 68 -4.19 14.60 -7.95
CA TYR A 68 -4.65 13.22 -7.82
C TYR A 68 -5.95 13.17 -6.99
N ASP A 69 -6.80 12.22 -7.33
CA ASP A 69 -8.03 11.93 -6.58
C ASP A 69 -7.71 10.98 -5.40
N ALA A 70 -6.72 10.08 -5.56
CA ALA A 70 -6.20 9.25 -4.50
C ALA A 70 -4.71 8.91 -4.70
N ILE A 71 -4.02 8.64 -3.57
CA ILE A 71 -2.66 8.10 -3.51
C ILE A 71 -2.74 6.66 -3.04
N VAL A 72 -2.01 5.77 -3.68
CA VAL A 72 -1.84 4.36 -3.29
C VAL A 72 -0.39 4.13 -2.90
N LEU A 73 -0.16 3.60 -1.70
CA LEU A 73 1.13 3.17 -1.22
C LEU A 73 1.12 1.64 -1.13
N SER A 74 2.03 0.95 -1.83
CA SER A 74 2.12 -0.50 -1.84
C SER A 74 3.57 -0.95 -1.72
N ASP A 75 3.84 -1.81 -0.74
CA ASP A 75 5.16 -2.42 -0.44
C ASP A 75 6.34 -1.43 -0.54
N ILE A 76 6.23 -0.29 0.13
CA ILE A 76 7.24 0.77 0.19
C ILE A 76 7.36 1.35 1.60
N GLY A 77 8.55 1.29 2.18
CA GLY A 77 8.81 1.75 3.54
C GLY A 77 8.91 3.27 3.68
N SER A 78 8.59 3.76 4.88
CA SER A 78 8.57 5.20 5.19
C SER A 78 9.91 5.91 4.96
N ASN A 79 11.04 5.21 5.14
CA ASN A 79 12.36 5.76 4.92
C ASN A 79 12.60 6.19 3.47
N THR A 80 11.94 5.57 2.50
CA THR A 80 12.03 5.96 1.09
C THR A 80 11.49 7.37 0.85
N PHE A 81 10.51 7.79 1.64
CA PHE A 81 9.95 9.15 1.60
C PHE A 81 10.75 10.16 2.45
N LEU A 82 11.36 9.70 3.54
CA LEU A 82 12.06 10.56 4.51
C LEU A 82 13.52 10.81 4.13
N LEU A 83 14.18 9.81 3.51
CA LEU A 83 15.59 9.90 3.13
C LEU A 83 15.74 10.32 1.66
N GLN A 84 15.31 11.55 1.36
CA GLN A 84 15.46 12.11 0.02
C GLN A 84 16.94 12.27 -0.34
N ASN A 85 17.31 12.00 -1.61
CA ASN A 85 18.71 12.03 -2.05
C ASN A 85 19.41 13.36 -1.76
N THR A 86 18.71 14.47 -2.00
CA THR A 86 19.25 15.82 -1.74
C THR A 86 19.51 16.07 -0.25
N THR A 87 18.65 15.56 0.63
CA THR A 87 18.88 15.65 2.08
C THR A 87 20.01 14.74 2.51
N PHE A 88 20.00 13.48 2.06
CA PHE A 88 20.96 12.47 2.53
C PHE A 88 22.38 12.69 2.02
N TYR A 89 22.54 13.06 0.74
CA TYR A 89 23.86 13.21 0.13
C TYR A 89 24.34 14.67 0.07
N GLU A 90 23.43 15.65 0.00
CA GLU A 90 23.76 17.05 -0.20
C GLU A 90 23.46 17.92 1.02
N MET A 91 22.91 17.35 2.10
CA MET A 91 22.55 18.02 3.36
C MET A 91 21.59 19.22 3.16
N LYS A 92 20.78 19.19 2.11
CA LYS A 92 19.77 20.20 1.84
C LYS A 92 18.48 19.92 2.62
N ILE A 93 17.80 21.00 3.01
CA ILE A 93 16.48 20.91 3.62
C ILE A 93 15.46 20.65 2.52
N GLU A 94 14.63 19.61 2.71
CA GLU A 94 13.53 19.23 1.83
C GLU A 94 12.23 19.09 2.64
N PRO A 95 11.06 19.21 2.01
CA PRO A 95 9.80 18.95 2.67
C PRO A 95 9.70 17.48 3.14
N ASN A 96 9.03 17.26 4.27
CA ASN A 96 8.70 15.91 4.69
C ASN A 96 7.54 15.39 3.80
N SER A 97 7.81 14.42 2.94
CA SER A 97 6.83 13.87 2.00
C SER A 97 5.63 13.24 2.70
N LEU A 98 5.81 12.66 3.89
CA LEU A 98 4.71 12.06 4.66
C LEU A 98 3.80 13.13 5.28
N GLU A 99 4.34 14.29 5.68
CA GLU A 99 3.54 15.43 6.10
C GLU A 99 2.71 15.99 4.93
N LEU A 100 3.28 16.01 3.72
CA LEU A 100 2.52 16.42 2.53
C LEU A 100 1.37 15.44 2.23
N ILE A 101 1.58 14.13 2.38
CA ILE A 101 0.51 13.13 2.24
C ILE A 101 -0.56 13.36 3.32
N LYS A 102 -0.16 13.57 4.58
CA LYS A 102 -1.09 13.86 5.67
C LYS A 102 -1.96 15.09 5.37
N GLU A 103 -1.34 16.18 4.95
CA GLU A 103 -2.04 17.41 4.57
C GLU A 103 -2.96 17.20 3.36
N TYR A 104 -2.50 16.45 2.35
CA TYR A 104 -3.29 16.07 1.18
C TYR A 104 -4.58 15.34 1.58
N VAL A 105 -4.49 14.35 2.47
CA VAL A 105 -5.66 13.62 2.96
C VAL A 105 -6.55 14.54 3.78
N HIS A 106 -5.96 15.34 4.69
CA HIS A 106 -6.72 16.28 5.51
C HIS A 106 -7.56 17.26 4.67
N ARG A 107 -7.09 17.63 3.47
CA ARG A 107 -7.79 18.49 2.51
C ARG A 107 -8.85 17.77 1.66
N GLY A 108 -8.98 16.45 1.76
CA GLY A 108 -10.00 15.68 1.04
C GLY A 108 -9.44 14.71 -0.01
N GLY A 109 -8.14 14.50 -0.05
CA GLY A 109 -7.53 13.47 -0.89
C GLY A 109 -7.75 12.07 -0.34
N GLY A 110 -7.79 11.05 -1.21
CA GLY A 110 -7.88 9.65 -0.81
C GLY A 110 -6.51 9.02 -0.54
N LEU A 111 -6.42 8.13 0.46
CA LEU A 111 -5.21 7.34 0.71
C LEU A 111 -5.54 5.86 0.86
N LEU A 112 -4.89 5.02 0.08
CA LEU A 112 -4.89 3.57 0.23
C LEU A 112 -3.48 3.08 0.60
N MET A 113 -3.37 2.30 1.68
CA MET A 113 -2.17 1.52 1.95
C MET A 113 -2.47 0.04 1.74
N ILE A 114 -1.70 -0.59 0.87
CA ILE A 114 -1.75 -2.02 0.54
C ILE A 114 -0.62 -2.71 1.29
N GLY A 115 -0.87 -3.90 1.83
CA GLY A 115 0.09 -4.70 2.56
C GLY A 115 1.28 -5.15 1.72
N GLY A 116 2.23 -5.74 2.39
CA GLY A 116 3.50 -6.20 1.85
C GLY A 116 4.59 -6.15 2.92
N TYR A 117 5.79 -6.60 2.58
CA TYR A 117 6.91 -6.63 3.53
C TYR A 117 7.34 -5.24 4.03
N LEU A 118 7.15 -4.20 3.20
CA LEU A 118 7.50 -2.82 3.54
C LEU A 118 6.28 -1.90 3.63
N SER A 119 5.12 -2.44 4.03
CA SER A 119 3.93 -1.67 4.38
C SER A 119 3.70 -1.68 5.89
N PHE A 120 2.93 -0.76 6.42
CA PHE A 120 2.54 -0.65 7.83
C PHE A 120 3.76 -0.59 8.78
N THR A 121 3.96 -1.58 9.65
CA THR A 121 5.19 -1.72 10.44
C THR A 121 6.22 -2.56 9.69
N GLY A 122 5.77 -3.61 9.01
CA GLY A 122 6.53 -4.41 8.04
C GLY A 122 7.54 -5.36 8.65
N VAL A 123 8.28 -6.01 7.75
CA VAL A 123 9.32 -6.99 8.08
C VAL A 123 10.36 -6.39 9.03
N ASP A 124 10.61 -7.06 10.17
CA ASP A 124 11.52 -6.59 11.23
C ASP A 124 11.24 -5.13 11.67
N GLY A 125 10.01 -4.62 11.47
CA GLY A 125 9.65 -3.23 11.76
C GLY A 125 10.21 -2.20 10.77
N LYS A 126 10.70 -2.62 9.60
CA LYS A 126 11.46 -1.76 8.67
C LYS A 126 10.62 -0.77 7.89
N ALA A 127 9.34 -1.07 7.63
CA ALA A 127 8.44 -0.10 6.98
C ALA A 127 8.20 1.12 7.87
N ASN A 128 8.11 0.91 9.18
CA ASN A 128 8.18 1.91 10.26
C ASN A 128 7.16 3.04 10.16
N TYR A 129 6.01 2.84 9.53
CA TYR A 129 4.97 3.89 9.47
C TYR A 129 4.37 4.20 10.85
N LYS A 130 4.46 3.27 11.81
CA LYS A 130 4.07 3.47 13.21
C LYS A 130 4.68 4.74 13.82
N ASN A 131 5.93 5.04 13.50
CA ASN A 131 6.68 6.17 14.03
C ASN A 131 6.65 7.40 13.11
N THR A 132 5.65 7.48 12.22
CA THR A 132 5.45 8.59 11.29
C THR A 132 4.08 9.21 11.46
N VAL A 133 3.87 10.36 10.86
CA VAL A 133 2.59 11.07 10.86
C VAL A 133 1.47 10.29 10.15
N LEU A 134 1.80 9.31 9.29
CA LEU A 134 0.79 8.48 8.65
C LEU A 134 0.10 7.51 9.62
N ALA A 135 0.69 7.22 10.79
CA ALA A 135 -0.01 6.49 11.85
C ALA A 135 -1.30 7.18 12.32
N GLU A 136 -1.34 8.53 12.25
CA GLU A 136 -2.55 9.29 12.55
C GLU A 136 -3.58 9.21 11.44
N VAL A 137 -3.13 9.13 10.18
CA VAL A 137 -3.95 9.20 8.96
C VAL A 137 -4.62 7.86 8.64
N LEU A 138 -3.89 6.75 8.81
CA LEU A 138 -4.38 5.42 8.51
C LEU A 138 -5.49 5.00 9.49
N PRO A 139 -6.54 4.28 9.04
CA PRO A 139 -7.68 3.88 9.87
C PRO A 139 -7.36 2.68 10.79
N VAL A 140 -6.08 2.40 11.01
CA VAL A 140 -5.59 1.23 11.73
C VAL A 140 -4.62 1.61 12.85
N VAL A 141 -4.53 0.75 13.86
CA VAL A 141 -3.56 0.84 14.95
C VAL A 141 -2.40 -0.08 14.58
N LEU A 142 -1.24 0.52 14.30
CA LEU A 142 -0.05 -0.19 13.85
C LEU A 142 0.69 -0.87 15.01
N SER A 143 1.24 -2.05 14.75
CA SER A 143 2.06 -2.81 15.69
C SER A 143 3.36 -2.08 16.05
N ASP A 144 3.93 -2.39 17.21
CA ASP A 144 5.25 -1.89 17.64
C ASP A 144 6.43 -2.76 17.14
N HIS A 145 6.11 -3.90 16.52
CA HIS A 145 7.09 -4.89 16.06
C HIS A 145 6.65 -5.48 14.72
N ASP A 146 7.45 -6.36 14.13
CA ASP A 146 7.15 -7.09 12.89
C ASP A 146 5.68 -7.54 12.89
N ASP A 147 4.94 -7.08 11.92
CA ASP A 147 3.50 -7.30 11.82
C ASP A 147 3.10 -8.36 10.78
N ARG A 148 4.11 -9.03 10.16
CA ARG A 148 3.85 -10.08 9.18
C ARG A 148 3.23 -11.31 9.83
N LEU A 149 2.29 -11.91 9.13
CA LEU A 149 1.85 -13.26 9.38
C LEU A 149 1.91 -14.07 8.08
N GLU A 150 2.84 -15.03 8.04
CA GLU A 150 2.98 -15.97 6.94
C GLU A 150 1.98 -17.11 7.09
N THR A 151 1.23 -17.41 6.04
CA THR A 151 0.22 -18.50 6.04
C THR A 151 0.45 -19.42 4.85
N PRO A 152 1.54 -20.23 4.85
CA PRO A 152 1.89 -21.08 3.70
C PRO A 152 0.82 -22.13 3.37
N GLN A 153 -0.06 -22.46 4.32
CA GLN A 153 -1.22 -23.33 4.12
C GLN A 153 -2.40 -22.64 3.40
N GLY A 154 -2.29 -21.35 3.17
CA GLY A 154 -3.37 -20.53 2.63
C GLY A 154 -4.47 -20.21 3.66
N ILE A 155 -5.03 -19.02 3.54
CA ILE A 155 -6.10 -18.53 4.40
C ILE A 155 -7.07 -17.67 3.60
N HIS A 156 -8.38 -17.78 3.91
CA HIS A 156 -9.43 -17.03 3.24
C HIS A 156 -9.96 -15.90 4.12
N PRO A 157 -9.99 -14.65 3.63
CA PRO A 157 -10.71 -13.57 4.29
C PRO A 157 -12.22 -13.82 4.31
N LYS A 158 -12.93 -13.06 5.14
CA LYS A 158 -14.39 -13.05 5.22
C LYS A 158 -14.90 -11.62 5.24
N THR A 159 -15.90 -11.33 4.42
CA THR A 159 -16.66 -10.10 4.53
C THR A 159 -17.45 -10.11 5.84
N VAL A 160 -17.31 -9.07 6.66
CA VAL A 160 -18.01 -8.94 7.95
C VAL A 160 -18.97 -7.76 7.98
N LYS A 161 -18.90 -6.88 6.98
CA LYS A 161 -19.81 -5.75 6.85
C LYS A 161 -20.25 -5.57 5.40
N GLU A 162 -21.56 -5.42 5.20
CA GLU A 162 -22.11 -5.01 3.91
C GLU A 162 -21.75 -3.55 3.63
N HIS A 163 -21.05 -3.33 2.52
CA HIS A 163 -20.54 -2.01 2.14
C HIS A 163 -20.38 -1.94 0.61
N LYS A 164 -20.41 -0.75 0.02
CA LYS A 164 -20.20 -0.53 -1.42
C LYS A 164 -18.94 -1.24 -1.99
N ILE A 165 -17.90 -1.36 -1.16
CA ILE A 165 -16.65 -2.06 -1.54
C ILE A 165 -16.87 -3.58 -1.58
N THR A 166 -17.56 -4.16 -0.61
CA THR A 166 -17.65 -5.61 -0.40
C THR A 166 -18.92 -6.25 -0.94
N GLU A 167 -19.90 -5.45 -1.37
CA GLU A 167 -21.17 -5.94 -1.91
C GLU A 167 -20.99 -6.91 -3.08
N GLY A 168 -21.55 -8.11 -2.97
CA GLY A 168 -21.56 -9.11 -4.03
C GLY A 168 -20.21 -9.73 -4.38
N LEU A 169 -19.16 -9.54 -3.57
CA LEU A 169 -17.84 -10.17 -3.81
C LEU A 169 -17.87 -11.70 -3.64
N GLY A 170 -18.82 -12.24 -2.82
CA GLY A 170 -18.93 -13.68 -2.58
C GLY A 170 -17.75 -14.25 -1.80
N GLU A 171 -17.32 -15.46 -2.16
CA GLU A 171 -16.20 -16.13 -1.53
C GLU A 171 -14.87 -15.49 -1.93
N TRP A 172 -14.02 -15.29 -0.93
CA TRP A 172 -12.68 -14.74 -1.11
C TRP A 172 -11.70 -15.84 -1.52
N PRO A 173 -10.76 -15.53 -2.43
CA PRO A 173 -9.64 -16.41 -2.72
C PRO A 173 -8.70 -16.54 -1.53
N LEU A 174 -7.78 -17.49 -1.56
CA LEU A 174 -6.79 -17.67 -0.52
C LEU A 174 -5.67 -16.62 -0.61
N PHE A 175 -5.10 -16.31 0.56
CA PHE A 175 -3.89 -15.50 0.70
C PHE A 175 -2.82 -16.30 1.43
N LEU A 176 -1.55 -15.96 1.18
CA LEU A 176 -0.38 -16.65 1.73
C LEU A 176 0.28 -15.90 2.90
N GLY A 177 -0.19 -14.70 3.18
CA GLY A 177 0.26 -13.87 4.28
C GLY A 177 -0.44 -12.52 4.31
N TYR A 178 -0.24 -11.78 5.39
CA TYR A 178 -0.80 -10.44 5.58
C TYR A 178 -0.09 -9.69 6.73
N ASN A 179 -0.27 -8.37 6.78
CA ASN A 179 0.15 -7.53 7.91
C ASN A 179 -0.95 -7.50 8.98
N ARG A 180 -0.57 -7.67 10.25
CA ARG A 180 -1.48 -7.61 11.39
C ARG A 180 -1.52 -6.21 11.97
N PHE A 181 -2.72 -5.69 12.10
CA PHE A 181 -2.99 -4.41 12.76
C PHE A 181 -4.36 -4.45 13.46
N GLY A 182 -4.62 -3.52 14.36
CA GLY A 182 -5.95 -3.27 14.90
C GLY A 182 -6.70 -2.24 14.07
N ALA A 183 -8.03 -2.20 14.16
CA ALA A 183 -8.80 -1.08 13.65
C ALA A 183 -8.87 0.04 14.70
N LYS A 184 -8.88 1.31 14.29
CA LYS A 184 -9.21 2.44 15.17
C LYS A 184 -10.70 2.41 15.55
N GLU A 185 -11.06 3.06 16.66
CA GLU A 185 -12.43 3.06 17.18
C GLU A 185 -13.46 3.66 16.22
N ASP A 186 -13.05 4.64 15.43
CA ASP A 186 -13.86 5.36 14.45
C ASP A 186 -13.77 4.77 13.04
N ALA A 187 -13.00 3.69 12.86
CA ALA A 187 -12.80 3.02 11.57
C ALA A 187 -13.84 1.91 11.32
N GLU A 188 -14.09 1.62 10.06
CA GLU A 188 -14.98 0.55 9.64
C GLU A 188 -14.19 -0.67 9.15
N VAL A 189 -14.35 -1.82 9.80
CA VAL A 189 -13.84 -3.11 9.35
C VAL A 189 -14.84 -3.72 8.37
N LEU A 190 -14.44 -3.90 7.12
CA LEU A 190 -15.29 -4.44 6.05
C LEU A 190 -15.08 -5.94 5.82
N ALA A 191 -13.85 -6.39 6.02
CA ALA A 191 -13.46 -7.79 5.93
C ALA A 191 -12.43 -8.13 7.00
N THR A 192 -12.40 -9.39 7.43
CA THR A 192 -11.41 -9.93 8.37
C THR A 192 -10.73 -11.15 7.76
N ILE A 193 -9.52 -11.44 8.27
CA ILE A 193 -8.78 -12.66 8.00
C ILE A 193 -8.46 -13.29 9.35
N GLN A 194 -8.96 -14.52 9.61
CA GLN A 194 -9.15 -14.99 10.98
C GLN A 194 -9.98 -13.98 11.79
N GLU A 195 -9.40 -13.43 12.86
CA GLU A 195 -10.02 -12.39 13.70
C GLU A 195 -9.39 -11.00 13.47
N ASP A 196 -8.33 -10.94 12.63
CA ASP A 196 -7.62 -9.69 12.34
C ASP A 196 -8.37 -8.87 11.26
N PRO A 197 -8.40 -7.54 11.32
CA PRO A 197 -8.92 -6.70 10.25
C PRO A 197 -8.16 -6.92 8.93
N PHE A 198 -8.89 -7.03 7.81
CA PHE A 198 -8.32 -7.27 6.49
C PHE A 198 -8.54 -6.10 5.53
N ILE A 199 -9.75 -5.57 5.49
CA ILE A 199 -10.06 -4.29 4.82
C ILE A 199 -10.65 -3.37 5.88
N VAL A 200 -10.02 -2.22 6.04
CA VAL A 200 -10.46 -1.18 6.97
C VAL A 200 -10.55 0.14 6.24
N THR A 201 -11.65 0.86 6.45
CA THR A 201 -11.84 2.22 5.93
C THR A 201 -12.02 3.21 7.07
N GLY A 202 -11.69 4.47 6.82
CA GLY A 202 -11.87 5.55 7.78
C GLY A 202 -11.74 6.92 7.12
N GLU A 203 -11.81 7.94 7.94
CA GLU A 203 -11.73 9.33 7.51
C GLU A 203 -10.59 10.04 8.25
N TYR A 204 -9.96 11.01 7.57
CA TYR A 204 -9.00 11.92 8.18
C TYR A 204 -9.17 13.32 7.61
N GLY A 205 -9.58 14.27 8.46
CA GLY A 205 -9.98 15.60 8.00
C GLY A 205 -11.18 15.53 7.07
N LYS A 206 -10.98 15.89 5.80
CA LYS A 206 -12.01 15.80 4.75
C LYS A 206 -11.80 14.59 3.81
N GLY A 207 -10.69 13.87 3.96
CA GLY A 207 -10.33 12.76 3.09
C GLY A 207 -10.74 11.42 3.66
N LYS A 208 -10.80 10.42 2.78
CA LYS A 208 -11.10 9.04 3.12
C LYS A 208 -9.85 8.18 2.98
N THR A 209 -9.71 7.21 3.86
CA THR A 209 -8.56 6.31 3.90
C THR A 209 -9.00 4.86 3.88
N ALA A 210 -8.16 4.01 3.32
CA ALA A 210 -8.36 2.57 3.35
C ALA A 210 -7.04 1.84 3.58
N CYS A 211 -7.14 0.69 4.25
CA CYS A 211 -6.05 -0.29 4.38
C CYS A 211 -6.52 -1.64 3.86
N PHE A 212 -5.65 -2.30 3.10
CA PHE A 212 -5.79 -3.68 2.68
C PHE A 212 -4.60 -4.45 3.25
N ALA A 213 -4.86 -5.45 4.09
CA ALA A 213 -3.85 -6.07 4.94
C ALA A 213 -2.85 -6.98 4.19
N SER A 214 -3.13 -7.38 2.96
CA SER A 214 -2.27 -8.27 2.18
C SER A 214 -1.77 -7.59 0.91
N ASP A 215 -1.09 -8.37 0.08
CA ASP A 215 -0.46 -7.92 -1.15
C ASP A 215 -1.48 -7.83 -2.30
N CYS A 216 -1.25 -6.92 -3.24
CA CYS A 216 -2.04 -6.81 -4.47
C CYS A 216 -1.50 -7.70 -5.61
N ALA A 217 -0.34 -8.30 -5.43
CA ALA A 217 0.43 -9.02 -6.43
C ALA A 217 0.77 -10.45 -5.95
N PRO A 218 1.23 -11.33 -6.87
CA PRO A 218 1.72 -12.64 -6.49
C PRO A 218 2.95 -12.56 -5.57
N HIS A 219 2.71 -12.81 -4.33
CA HIS A 219 3.57 -13.03 -3.18
C HIS A 219 2.63 -13.51 -2.05
N TRP A 220 2.05 -12.61 -1.25
CA TRP A 220 0.95 -12.95 -0.35
C TRP A 220 -0.40 -12.99 -1.08
N GLY A 221 -0.62 -12.12 -2.06
CA GLY A 221 -1.71 -12.27 -3.02
C GLY A 221 -1.48 -13.50 -3.88
N SER A 222 -2.29 -14.54 -3.70
CA SER A 222 -2.14 -15.78 -4.46
C SER A 222 -2.44 -15.58 -5.96
N LYS A 223 -2.05 -16.57 -6.78
CA LYS A 223 -2.47 -16.59 -8.18
C LYS A 223 -4.00 -16.59 -8.30
N GLU A 224 -4.69 -17.32 -7.41
CA GLU A 224 -6.15 -17.34 -7.34
C GLU A 224 -6.74 -15.95 -7.08
N PHE A 225 -6.07 -15.12 -6.28
CA PHE A 225 -6.50 -13.76 -6.01
C PHE A 225 -6.37 -12.85 -7.24
N VAL A 226 -5.22 -12.84 -7.90
CA VAL A 226 -5.02 -11.95 -9.07
C VAL A 226 -5.84 -12.38 -10.29
N GLU A 227 -6.22 -13.66 -10.38
CA GLU A 227 -7.11 -14.21 -11.40
C GLU A 227 -8.59 -14.22 -10.96
N TRP A 228 -8.90 -13.76 -9.75
CA TRP A 228 -10.26 -13.75 -9.22
C TRP A 228 -11.16 -12.81 -10.02
N LYS A 229 -12.34 -13.31 -10.41
CA LYS A 229 -13.31 -12.54 -11.22
C LYS A 229 -13.68 -11.18 -10.64
N ASN A 230 -13.57 -11.01 -9.32
CA ASN A 230 -13.90 -9.78 -8.61
C ASN A 230 -12.66 -8.93 -8.26
N TYR A 231 -11.43 -9.34 -8.66
CA TYR A 231 -10.21 -8.60 -8.36
C TYR A 231 -10.30 -7.15 -8.82
N LYS A 232 -10.64 -6.92 -10.09
CA LYS A 232 -10.81 -5.59 -10.66
C LYS A 232 -11.91 -4.78 -9.95
N GLN A 233 -13.05 -5.42 -9.68
CA GLN A 233 -14.18 -4.77 -9.01
C GLN A 233 -13.82 -4.34 -7.58
N LEU A 234 -13.08 -5.15 -6.82
CA LEU A 234 -12.62 -4.84 -5.48
C LEU A 234 -11.77 -3.56 -5.47
N TRP A 235 -10.71 -3.53 -6.29
CA TRP A 235 -9.79 -2.41 -6.33
C TRP A 235 -10.44 -1.13 -6.84
N ALA A 236 -11.24 -1.22 -7.89
CA ALA A 236 -11.98 -0.09 -8.43
C ALA A 236 -12.92 0.51 -7.36
N ARG A 237 -13.65 -0.34 -6.62
CA ARG A 237 -14.58 0.12 -5.58
C ARG A 237 -13.87 0.76 -4.40
N ILE A 238 -12.72 0.21 -3.95
CA ILE A 238 -11.91 0.84 -2.89
C ILE A 238 -11.51 2.25 -3.34
N LEU A 239 -10.96 2.38 -4.55
CA LEU A 239 -10.45 3.66 -5.06
C LEU A 239 -11.56 4.67 -5.33
N TYR A 240 -12.70 4.26 -5.90
CA TYR A 240 -13.86 5.15 -6.03
C TYR A 240 -14.43 5.60 -4.68
N TYR A 241 -14.38 4.74 -3.66
CA TYR A 241 -14.88 5.08 -2.33
C TYR A 241 -14.01 6.14 -1.63
N ILE A 242 -12.67 5.99 -1.72
CA ILE A 242 -11.74 6.93 -1.06
C ILE A 242 -11.42 8.17 -1.90
N GLY A 243 -11.63 8.11 -3.22
CA GLY A 243 -11.28 9.21 -4.13
C GLY A 243 -12.04 10.50 -3.83
N LYS A 244 -11.45 11.62 -4.21
CA LYS A 244 -12.08 12.95 -4.03
C LYS A 244 -13.49 12.97 -4.62
N GLU A 245 -14.43 13.47 -3.85
CA GLU A 245 -15.76 13.82 -4.34
C GLU A 245 -15.63 15.02 -5.28
N ARG A 246 -16.08 14.87 -6.53
CA ARG A 246 -16.10 15.94 -7.54
C ARG A 246 -17.44 16.62 -7.58
#